data_acb552f27d4336ee3bdac7fc7762bbc7
#
_entry.id   acb552f27d4336ee3bdac7fc7762bbc7
#
_cell.length_a   1.000
_cell.length_b   1.000
_cell.length_c   1.000
_cell.angle_alpha   90.00
_cell.angle_beta   90.00
_cell.angle_gamma   90.00
#
_symmetry.space_group_name_H-M   'P 1'
#
loop_
_entity.id
_entity.type
_entity.pdbx_description
1 polymer ?
#
loop_
_entity_poly.entity_id
_entity_poly.type
_entity_poly.pdbx_seq_one_letter_code
_entity_poly.pdbx_strand_id
1 'polypeptide(L)'
;MILVRTLLLWLVATCVHAAPPAFAPVTPGRTLAFPADYGAHPDYRTEWWYATGWLKTPDGKPLGFQVTFFRSRTETDPANPSAFAPKQLIIGHAALSDPVLGHLVHDQRSARAGFGLAYAGTGTTDVKLDDWSMRREPDGRYRVVVRAGELSFTLRLAPTQPVLLQGEAGFSQKGPQAGHASYYYSEPHLQVDGDVVHAGRKQAVTGTAWLDHEWSSQVLDTNAAGWDWTGVNLDDGGALMAFRIRARDGSTLWAHATWRDGAGKVTQYGPDQVRFAPQRTWTSPRTNAAYPVATLLTTGTTQWRIEPLQPDQELDSRRSTGAVYWEGAVTVQRDGRPAGRGYLELTGYVSAMKL
;
A
#
# COMPACT_ATOMS: atom_id res chain seq x y z
N MET A 1 -0.65 -82.65 -0.90
CA MET A 1 0.22 -81.41 -0.87
C MET A 1 -0.49 -80.31 -1.66
N ILE A 2 -1.16 -79.40 -0.98
CA ILE A 2 -1.90 -78.30 -1.62
C ILE A 2 -1.02 -77.01 -1.40
N LEU A 3 -0.53 -76.42 -2.52
CA LEU A 3 0.21 -75.18 -2.49
C LEU A 3 -0.78 -74.00 -2.48
N VAL A 4 -0.83 -73.27 -1.37
CA VAL A 4 -1.56 -72.02 -1.28
C VAL A 4 -0.62 -70.89 -1.80
N ARG A 5 -0.96 -70.27 -2.94
CA ARG A 5 -0.28 -69.08 -3.46
C ARG A 5 -0.93 -67.86 -2.85
N THR A 6 -0.24 -67.20 -1.95
CA THR A 6 -0.63 -65.90 -1.38
C THR A 6 -0.32 -64.80 -2.38
N LEU A 7 -1.35 -64.13 -2.91
CA LEU A 7 -1.22 -62.97 -3.79
C LEU A 7 -1.09 -61.73 -2.91
N LEU A 8 0.10 -61.08 -2.89
CA LEU A 8 0.32 -59.80 -2.24
C LEU A 8 -0.14 -58.68 -3.20
N LEU A 9 -1.28 -58.05 -2.90
CA LEU A 9 -1.68 -56.80 -3.59
C LEU A 9 -0.87 -55.63 -3.03
N TRP A 10 -0.01 -55.02 -3.85
CA TRP A 10 0.61 -53.74 -3.57
C TRP A 10 -0.38 -52.61 -3.89
N LEU A 11 -0.90 -51.93 -2.85
CA LEU A 11 -1.62 -50.67 -3.02
C LEU A 11 -0.58 -49.56 -3.27
N VAL A 12 -0.44 -49.14 -4.51
CA VAL A 12 0.31 -47.92 -4.85
C VAL A 12 -0.61 -46.76 -4.55
N ALA A 13 -0.40 -46.09 -3.40
CA ALA A 13 -1.03 -44.83 -3.09
C ALA A 13 -0.39 -43.73 -3.99
N THR A 14 -1.05 -43.41 -5.08
CA THR A 14 -0.70 -42.22 -5.88
C THR A 14 -1.06 -40.98 -5.06
N CYS A 15 -0.07 -40.31 -4.46
CA CYS A 15 -0.25 -38.97 -3.94
C CYS A 15 -0.58 -38.04 -5.11
N VAL A 16 -1.86 -37.76 -5.29
CA VAL A 16 -2.29 -36.66 -6.17
C VAL A 16 -1.83 -35.36 -5.50
N HIS A 17 -0.72 -34.83 -5.93
CA HIS A 17 -0.35 -33.45 -5.59
C HIS A 17 -1.35 -32.55 -6.31
N ALA A 18 -2.28 -31.93 -5.55
CA ALA A 18 -3.12 -30.87 -6.09
C ALA A 18 -2.20 -29.76 -6.60
N ALA A 19 -2.40 -29.35 -7.85
CA ALA A 19 -1.68 -28.18 -8.36
C ALA A 19 -1.98 -26.98 -7.46
N PRO A 20 -1.00 -26.12 -7.17
CA PRO A 20 -1.25 -24.93 -6.37
C PRO A 20 -2.37 -24.10 -7.01
N PRO A 21 -3.25 -23.48 -6.21
CA PRO A 21 -4.38 -22.73 -6.72
C PRO A 21 -3.89 -21.61 -7.64
N ALA A 22 -4.41 -21.58 -8.86
CA ALA A 22 -4.08 -20.53 -9.82
C ALA A 22 -4.63 -19.18 -9.34
N PHE A 23 -3.78 -18.15 -9.33
CA PHE A 23 -4.20 -16.78 -9.10
C PHE A 23 -4.58 -16.11 -10.43
N ALA A 24 -5.57 -15.22 -10.41
CA ALA A 24 -5.97 -14.48 -11.62
C ALA A 24 -4.81 -13.60 -12.12
N PRO A 25 -4.48 -13.63 -13.41
CA PRO A 25 -3.43 -12.78 -13.97
C PRO A 25 -3.91 -11.33 -14.09
N VAL A 26 -2.98 -10.38 -13.96
CA VAL A 26 -3.21 -9.00 -14.37
C VAL A 26 -2.88 -8.87 -15.85
N THR A 27 -3.85 -8.42 -16.66
CA THR A 27 -3.72 -8.32 -18.11
C THR A 27 -4.07 -6.91 -18.59
N PRO A 28 -3.40 -6.37 -19.61
CA PRO A 28 -3.76 -5.08 -20.18
C PRO A 28 -5.16 -5.12 -20.80
N GLY A 29 -5.79 -3.94 -20.93
CA GLY A 29 -7.09 -3.78 -21.59
C GLY A 29 -8.32 -4.02 -20.69
N ARG A 30 -8.17 -4.41 -19.42
CA ARG A 30 -9.29 -4.39 -18.47
C ARG A 30 -9.69 -2.96 -18.14
N THR A 31 -10.97 -2.67 -18.25
CA THR A 31 -11.55 -1.41 -17.76
C THR A 31 -11.97 -1.58 -16.30
N LEU A 32 -11.51 -0.69 -15.43
CA LEU A 32 -11.97 -0.65 -14.05
C LEU A 32 -13.40 -0.12 -13.99
N ALA A 33 -14.26 -0.80 -13.23
CA ALA A 33 -15.69 -0.54 -13.14
C ALA A 33 -16.09 -0.15 -11.71
N PHE A 34 -16.46 1.11 -11.50
CA PHE A 34 -16.94 1.60 -10.21
C PHE A 34 -18.47 1.54 -10.11
N PRO A 35 -19.06 1.15 -8.96
CA PRO A 35 -18.41 0.96 -7.65
C PRO A 35 -17.75 -0.40 -7.42
N ALA A 36 -17.86 -1.38 -8.30
CA ALA A 36 -17.41 -2.76 -8.06
C ALA A 36 -15.93 -2.85 -7.68
N ASP A 37 -15.06 -2.12 -8.38
CA ASP A 37 -13.61 -2.14 -8.15
C ASP A 37 -13.15 -1.27 -6.95
N TYR A 38 -14.09 -0.70 -6.15
CA TYR A 38 -13.77 -0.24 -4.79
C TYR A 38 -13.62 -1.40 -3.79
N GLY A 39 -14.23 -2.54 -4.08
CA GLY A 39 -14.23 -3.72 -3.22
C GLY A 39 -13.04 -4.64 -3.45
N ALA A 40 -13.01 -5.74 -2.69
CA ALA A 40 -11.96 -6.74 -2.77
C ALA A 40 -12.02 -7.59 -4.05
N HIS A 41 -10.84 -8.03 -4.50
CA HIS A 41 -10.62 -8.89 -5.66
C HIS A 41 -10.03 -10.25 -5.24
N PRO A 42 -10.84 -11.15 -4.65
CA PRO A 42 -10.36 -12.36 -3.96
C PRO A 42 -9.64 -13.36 -4.85
N ASP A 43 -9.76 -13.27 -6.18
CA ASP A 43 -9.08 -14.15 -7.13
C ASP A 43 -7.61 -13.80 -7.34
N TYR A 44 -7.21 -12.59 -6.98
CA TYR A 44 -5.83 -12.13 -7.04
C TYR A 44 -5.07 -12.48 -5.76
N ARG A 45 -3.74 -12.61 -5.86
CA ARG A 45 -2.88 -13.04 -4.75
C ARG A 45 -2.81 -11.98 -3.65
N THR A 46 -2.57 -10.73 -4.01
CA THR A 46 -2.40 -9.62 -3.07
C THR A 46 -3.20 -8.39 -3.46
N GLU A 47 -3.58 -7.61 -2.47
CA GLU A 47 -4.37 -6.41 -2.63
C GLU A 47 -4.19 -5.51 -1.42
N TRP A 48 -4.22 -4.19 -1.61
CA TRP A 48 -4.15 -3.25 -0.49
C TRP A 48 -4.95 -1.99 -0.72
N TRP A 49 -5.51 -1.48 0.36
CA TRP A 49 -6.09 -0.15 0.51
C TRP A 49 -5.16 0.63 1.40
N TYR A 50 -4.54 1.66 0.87
CA TYR A 50 -3.50 2.45 1.51
C TYR A 50 -3.91 3.90 1.57
N ALA A 51 -4.26 4.41 2.76
CA ALA A 51 -4.60 5.81 2.97
C ALA A 51 -3.53 6.52 3.77
N THR A 52 -2.99 7.60 3.23
CA THR A 52 -2.00 8.45 3.86
C THR A 52 -2.41 9.90 3.79
N GLY A 53 -1.93 10.72 4.70
CA GLY A 53 -2.29 12.13 4.63
C GLY A 53 -1.65 12.99 5.70
N TRP A 54 -1.96 14.27 5.58
CA TRP A 54 -1.59 15.30 6.51
C TRP A 54 -2.81 15.76 7.29
N LEU A 55 -2.67 15.79 8.60
CA LEU A 55 -3.66 16.30 9.53
C LEU A 55 -3.15 17.59 10.17
N LYS A 56 -4.08 18.38 10.63
CA LYS A 56 -3.85 19.61 11.39
C LYS A 56 -4.70 19.58 12.65
N THR A 57 -4.08 19.80 13.79
CA THR A 57 -4.74 19.96 15.07
C THR A 57 -5.37 21.36 15.20
N PRO A 58 -6.27 21.62 16.17
CA PRO A 58 -6.87 22.93 16.35
C PRO A 58 -5.87 24.06 16.63
N ASP A 59 -4.73 23.73 17.28
CA ASP A 59 -3.63 24.66 17.52
C ASP A 59 -2.65 24.79 16.34
N GLY A 60 -2.99 24.18 15.20
CA GLY A 60 -2.27 24.34 13.93
C GLY A 60 -1.09 23.42 13.72
N LYS A 61 -0.81 22.48 14.65
CA LYS A 61 0.31 21.55 14.51
C LYS A 61 0.05 20.52 13.43
N PRO A 62 1.04 20.23 12.58
CA PRO A 62 0.93 19.19 11.56
C PRO A 62 1.15 17.79 12.16
N LEU A 63 0.40 16.82 11.66
CA LEU A 63 0.60 15.39 11.88
C LEU A 63 0.55 14.69 10.52
N GLY A 64 1.35 13.64 10.36
CA GLY A 64 1.18 12.68 9.29
C GLY A 64 0.40 11.46 9.79
N PHE A 65 -0.43 10.86 8.95
CA PHE A 65 -1.06 9.57 9.27
C PHE A 65 -0.97 8.61 8.10
N GLN A 66 -0.97 7.34 8.44
CA GLN A 66 -1.03 6.23 7.49
C GLN A 66 -1.93 5.13 8.05
N VAL A 67 -2.69 4.49 7.18
CA VAL A 67 -3.35 3.22 7.45
C VAL A 67 -3.38 2.39 6.18
N THR A 68 -2.93 1.14 6.29
CA THR A 68 -2.99 0.17 5.19
C THR A 68 -3.72 -1.07 5.66
N PHE A 69 -4.65 -1.53 4.83
CA PHE A 69 -5.18 -2.88 4.93
C PHE A 69 -4.71 -3.67 3.72
N PHE A 70 -4.07 -4.80 3.99
CA PHE A 70 -3.68 -5.75 2.96
C PHE A 70 -4.60 -6.96 3.04
N ARG A 71 -4.92 -7.50 1.88
CA ARG A 71 -5.52 -8.82 1.71
C ARG A 71 -4.53 -9.70 0.94
N SER A 72 -4.25 -10.88 1.46
CA SER A 72 -3.41 -11.87 0.79
C SER A 72 -4.16 -13.18 0.68
N ARG A 73 -4.34 -13.68 -0.55
CA ARG A 73 -4.82 -15.03 -0.80
C ARG A 73 -3.66 -16.00 -0.63
N THR A 74 -3.86 -17.00 0.20
CA THR A 74 -2.85 -18.02 0.47
C THR A 74 -2.89 -19.12 -0.61
N GLU A 75 -1.95 -20.06 -0.52
CA GLU A 75 -1.92 -21.27 -1.35
C GLU A 75 -2.87 -22.38 -0.82
N THR A 76 -3.65 -22.10 0.21
CA THR A 76 -4.67 -23.02 0.70
C THR A 76 -5.71 -23.26 -0.39
N ASP A 77 -6.02 -24.55 -0.65
CA ASP A 77 -7.05 -24.95 -1.61
C ASP A 77 -8.37 -24.21 -1.31
N PRO A 78 -8.92 -23.44 -2.25
CA PRO A 78 -10.22 -22.79 -2.08
C PRO A 78 -11.36 -23.75 -1.76
N ALA A 79 -11.29 -24.99 -2.24
CA ALA A 79 -12.27 -26.04 -1.98
C ALA A 79 -12.12 -26.72 -0.60
N ASN A 80 -11.08 -26.40 0.17
CA ASN A 80 -10.91 -26.92 1.53
C ASN A 80 -12.16 -26.60 2.37
N PRO A 81 -12.88 -27.63 2.89
CA PRO A 81 -14.15 -27.43 3.59
C PRO A 81 -13.98 -26.83 5.00
N SER A 82 -12.76 -26.81 5.54
CA SER A 82 -12.52 -26.31 6.89
C SER A 82 -12.73 -24.79 6.98
N ALA A 83 -13.62 -24.35 7.86
CA ALA A 83 -13.77 -22.94 8.21
C ALA A 83 -12.50 -22.36 8.85
N PHE A 84 -11.58 -23.23 9.32
CA PHE A 84 -10.30 -22.81 9.90
C PHE A 84 -9.18 -22.70 8.86
N ALA A 85 -9.39 -23.14 7.62
CA ALA A 85 -8.41 -23.03 6.56
C ALA A 85 -8.09 -21.53 6.29
N PRO A 86 -6.81 -21.12 6.30
CA PRO A 86 -6.43 -19.71 6.13
C PRO A 86 -6.43 -19.31 4.66
N LYS A 87 -7.60 -19.37 4.00
CA LYS A 87 -7.73 -19.08 2.56
C LYS A 87 -7.31 -17.65 2.22
N GLN A 88 -7.58 -16.72 3.12
CA GLN A 88 -7.16 -15.33 3.00
C GLN A 88 -6.67 -14.79 4.33
N LEU A 89 -5.68 -13.91 4.27
CA LEU A 89 -5.16 -13.14 5.39
C LEU A 89 -5.53 -11.68 5.20
N ILE A 90 -5.90 -11.02 6.29
CA ILE A 90 -6.05 -9.57 6.37
C ILE A 90 -4.96 -9.06 7.31
N ILE A 91 -4.21 -8.06 6.84
CA ILE A 91 -3.13 -7.44 7.60
C ILE A 91 -3.43 -5.95 7.67
N GLY A 92 -3.17 -5.33 8.80
CA GLY A 92 -3.36 -3.90 9.00
C GLY A 92 -2.11 -3.26 9.59
N HIS A 93 -1.70 -2.13 9.00
CA HIS A 93 -0.68 -1.24 9.56
C HIS A 93 -1.32 0.13 9.78
N ALA A 94 -0.97 0.80 10.87
CA ALA A 94 -1.37 2.17 11.12
C ALA A 94 -0.26 2.93 11.80
N ALA A 95 -0.09 4.20 11.42
CA ALA A 95 0.97 5.04 11.95
C ALA A 95 0.57 6.51 12.05
N LEU A 96 1.27 7.22 12.95
CA LEU A 96 1.22 8.66 13.13
C LEU A 96 2.65 9.22 13.18
N SER A 97 2.90 10.24 12.36
CA SER A 97 4.10 11.07 12.41
C SER A 97 3.79 12.35 13.16
N ASP A 98 4.38 12.50 14.33
CA ASP A 98 4.33 13.75 15.11
C ASP A 98 5.74 14.30 15.27
N PRO A 99 6.06 15.48 14.71
CA PRO A 99 7.38 16.09 14.84
C PRO A 99 7.81 16.36 16.29
N VAL A 100 6.84 16.47 17.21
CA VAL A 100 7.13 16.68 18.64
C VAL A 100 7.75 15.43 19.26
N LEU A 101 7.35 14.24 18.80
CA LEU A 101 7.94 12.97 19.27
C LEU A 101 9.26 12.65 18.58
N GLY A 102 9.47 13.15 17.37
CA GLY A 102 10.68 12.93 16.59
C GLY A 102 10.83 11.50 16.03
N HIS A 103 9.82 10.64 16.18
CA HIS A 103 9.77 9.29 15.63
C HIS A 103 8.33 8.89 15.25
N LEU A 104 8.19 7.86 14.41
CA LEU A 104 6.91 7.31 14.02
C LEU A 104 6.31 6.47 15.17
N VAL A 105 5.05 6.73 15.51
CA VAL A 105 4.25 5.83 16.36
C VAL A 105 3.42 4.94 15.46
N HIS A 106 3.50 3.63 15.62
CA HIS A 106 2.82 2.68 14.74
C HIS A 106 2.34 1.43 15.46
N ASP A 107 1.36 0.76 14.87
CA ASP A 107 0.90 -0.57 15.29
C ASP A 107 0.56 -1.42 14.06
N GLN A 108 0.49 -2.74 14.26
CA GLN A 108 0.25 -3.71 13.21
C GLN A 108 -0.58 -4.87 13.73
N ARG A 109 -1.42 -5.42 12.87
CA ARG A 109 -2.23 -6.60 13.15
C ARG A 109 -2.27 -7.53 11.94
N SER A 110 -2.54 -8.80 12.18
CA SER A 110 -2.84 -9.77 11.12
C SER A 110 -3.79 -10.84 11.63
N ALA A 111 -4.71 -11.26 10.79
CA ALA A 111 -5.60 -12.37 11.06
C ALA A 111 -5.98 -13.09 9.76
N ARG A 112 -6.31 -14.39 9.86
CA ARG A 112 -7.02 -15.06 8.77
C ARG A 112 -8.43 -14.50 8.66
N ALA A 113 -8.93 -14.40 7.43
CA ALA A 113 -10.30 -13.99 7.19
C ALA A 113 -11.29 -15.05 7.73
N GLY A 114 -12.37 -14.57 8.32
CA GLY A 114 -13.45 -15.41 8.83
C GLY A 114 -13.95 -15.02 10.22
N PHE A 115 -14.98 -15.70 10.67
CA PHE A 115 -15.61 -15.59 12.01
C PHE A 115 -16.09 -14.17 12.37
N GLY A 116 -16.27 -13.27 11.38
CA GLY A 116 -16.60 -11.86 11.62
C GLY A 116 -15.46 -11.02 12.23
N LEU A 117 -14.26 -11.62 12.41
CA LEU A 117 -13.09 -10.95 12.97
C LEU A 117 -12.28 -10.20 11.91
N ALA A 118 -12.09 -10.82 10.73
CA ALA A 118 -11.38 -10.22 9.63
C ALA A 118 -12.03 -10.59 8.30
N TYR A 119 -12.16 -9.61 7.40
CA TYR A 119 -12.66 -9.81 6.04
C TYR A 119 -12.32 -8.61 5.15
N ALA A 120 -12.41 -8.82 3.82
CA ALA A 120 -12.48 -7.77 2.82
C ALA A 120 -13.67 -8.08 1.89
N GLY A 121 -14.64 -7.18 1.87
CA GLY A 121 -15.89 -7.30 1.11
C GLY A 121 -15.70 -6.96 -0.36
N THR A 122 -16.44 -7.64 -1.25
CA THR A 122 -16.50 -7.30 -2.68
C THR A 122 -17.51 -6.19 -2.95
N GLY A 123 -17.38 -5.51 -4.10
CA GLY A 123 -18.38 -4.53 -4.59
C GLY A 123 -18.26 -3.12 -4.03
N THR A 124 -17.67 -2.95 -2.86
CA THR A 124 -17.29 -1.65 -2.28
C THR A 124 -16.21 -1.86 -1.22
N THR A 125 -15.47 -0.81 -0.87
CA THR A 125 -14.50 -0.92 0.22
C THR A 125 -15.21 -1.21 1.54
N ASP A 126 -15.03 -2.40 2.05
CA ASP A 126 -15.46 -2.83 3.39
C ASP A 126 -14.44 -3.82 3.93
N VAL A 127 -13.40 -3.30 4.58
CA VAL A 127 -12.32 -4.09 5.16
C VAL A 127 -12.36 -3.98 6.67
N LYS A 128 -12.27 -5.12 7.32
CA LYS A 128 -12.27 -5.23 8.78
C LYS A 128 -11.13 -6.14 9.25
N LEU A 129 -10.49 -5.73 10.34
CA LEU A 129 -9.50 -6.51 11.06
C LEU A 129 -9.67 -6.23 12.56
N ASP A 130 -10.38 -7.13 13.25
CA ASP A 130 -10.77 -6.97 14.65
C ASP A 130 -11.61 -5.69 14.85
N ASP A 131 -11.11 -4.70 15.57
CA ASP A 131 -11.74 -3.40 15.78
C ASP A 131 -11.18 -2.28 14.88
N TRP A 132 -10.31 -2.64 13.91
CA TRP A 132 -9.88 -1.76 12.84
C TRP A 132 -10.76 -1.95 11.61
N SER A 133 -11.03 -0.86 10.89
CA SER A 133 -11.80 -0.95 9.65
C SER A 133 -11.56 0.22 8.71
N MET A 134 -11.74 -0.03 7.43
CA MET A 134 -11.92 0.99 6.39
C MET A 134 -13.17 0.64 5.59
N ARG A 135 -14.16 1.52 5.60
CA ARG A 135 -15.43 1.29 4.93
C ARG A 135 -15.84 2.50 4.10
N ARG A 136 -16.19 2.26 2.84
CA ARG A 136 -16.80 3.26 1.98
C ARG A 136 -18.32 3.27 2.22
N GLU A 137 -18.83 4.41 2.64
CA GLU A 137 -20.24 4.61 2.97
C GLU A 137 -21.07 4.87 1.69
N PRO A 138 -22.41 4.77 1.74
CA PRO A 138 -23.26 4.97 0.57
C PRO A 138 -23.15 6.36 -0.07
N ASP A 139 -22.74 7.38 0.70
CA ASP A 139 -22.47 8.74 0.21
C ASP A 139 -21.09 8.91 -0.43
N GLY A 140 -20.32 7.82 -0.54
CA GLY A 140 -18.99 7.79 -1.15
C GLY A 140 -17.86 8.16 -0.21
N ARG A 141 -18.10 8.57 1.02
CA ARG A 141 -17.08 8.86 2.01
C ARG A 141 -16.51 7.57 2.59
N TYR A 142 -15.24 7.63 3.01
CA TYR A 142 -14.62 6.54 3.75
C TYR A 142 -14.67 6.84 5.24
N ARG A 143 -15.03 5.84 6.02
CA ARG A 143 -14.86 5.84 7.47
C ARG A 143 -13.71 4.90 7.81
N VAL A 144 -12.67 5.45 8.45
CA VAL A 144 -11.48 4.72 8.89
C VAL A 144 -11.47 4.70 10.42
N VAL A 145 -11.31 3.52 11.00
CA VAL A 145 -11.23 3.32 12.45
C VAL A 145 -10.01 2.49 12.76
N VAL A 146 -9.13 3.02 13.60
CA VAL A 146 -7.97 2.33 14.17
C VAL A 146 -8.03 2.44 15.69
N ARG A 147 -7.80 1.32 16.38
CA ARG A 147 -7.74 1.22 17.83
C ARG A 147 -6.43 0.51 18.19
N ALA A 148 -5.45 1.25 18.66
CA ALA A 148 -4.17 0.72 19.06
C ALA A 148 -3.76 1.28 20.42
N GLY A 149 -2.72 0.71 21.05
CA GLY A 149 -2.32 1.09 22.41
C GLY A 149 -1.84 2.53 22.51
N GLU A 150 -0.95 2.93 21.60
CA GLU A 150 -0.31 4.26 21.64
C GLU A 150 -0.95 5.27 20.66
N LEU A 151 -1.75 4.78 19.71
CA LEU A 151 -2.46 5.61 18.75
C LEU A 151 -3.86 5.05 18.49
N SER A 152 -4.81 5.94 18.28
CA SER A 152 -6.12 5.58 17.76
C SER A 152 -6.66 6.74 16.92
N PHE A 153 -7.39 6.43 15.88
CA PHE A 153 -8.11 7.48 15.15
C PHE A 153 -9.45 6.98 14.59
N THR A 154 -10.36 7.91 14.45
CA THR A 154 -11.59 7.75 13.67
C THR A 154 -11.64 8.91 12.71
N LEU A 155 -11.39 8.61 11.44
CA LEU A 155 -11.33 9.61 10.38
C LEU A 155 -12.45 9.38 9.37
N ARG A 156 -12.98 10.46 8.82
CA ARG A 156 -13.81 10.47 7.62
C ARG A 156 -12.97 11.04 6.48
N LEU A 157 -12.94 10.36 5.35
CA LEU A 157 -12.23 10.80 4.15
C LEU A 157 -13.27 11.04 3.07
N ALA A 158 -13.41 12.26 2.59
CA ALA A 158 -14.40 12.65 1.59
C ALA A 158 -13.71 12.88 0.24
N PRO A 159 -14.03 12.09 -0.82
CA PRO A 159 -13.55 12.35 -2.15
C PRO A 159 -13.97 13.73 -2.64
N THR A 160 -13.01 14.51 -3.15
CA THR A 160 -13.27 15.85 -3.71
C THR A 160 -12.99 15.92 -5.20
N GLN A 161 -12.40 14.87 -5.76
CA GLN A 161 -11.99 14.79 -7.15
C GLN A 161 -12.23 13.38 -7.71
N PRO A 162 -12.30 13.24 -9.05
CA PRO A 162 -12.40 11.92 -9.67
C PRO A 162 -11.19 11.03 -9.36
N VAL A 163 -11.43 9.72 -9.39
CA VAL A 163 -10.40 8.67 -9.35
C VAL A 163 -9.31 8.98 -10.37
N LEU A 164 -8.07 8.72 -10.01
CA LEU A 164 -6.90 8.81 -10.88
C LEU A 164 -6.42 7.39 -11.21
N LEU A 165 -6.67 6.94 -12.43
CA LEU A 165 -6.20 5.64 -12.89
C LEU A 165 -4.70 5.69 -13.13
N GLN A 166 -3.96 4.72 -12.58
CA GLN A 166 -2.51 4.64 -12.69
C GLN A 166 -2.10 3.78 -13.88
N GLY A 167 -0.99 4.15 -14.54
CA GLY A 167 -0.56 3.45 -15.74
C GLY A 167 -1.57 3.57 -16.90
N GLU A 168 -1.65 2.56 -17.74
CA GLU A 168 -2.57 2.55 -18.87
C GLU A 168 -3.99 2.19 -18.40
N ALA A 169 -4.83 3.20 -18.19
CA ALA A 169 -6.23 3.04 -17.75
C ALA A 169 -6.42 2.14 -16.51
N GLY A 170 -5.46 2.18 -15.57
CA GLY A 170 -5.47 1.36 -14.36
C GLY A 170 -4.58 0.11 -14.45
N PHE A 171 -4.04 -0.24 -15.60
CA PHE A 171 -3.00 -1.26 -15.74
C PHE A 171 -1.62 -0.64 -15.46
N SER A 172 -1.07 -0.92 -14.30
CA SER A 172 0.19 -0.35 -13.82
C SER A 172 1.31 -1.39 -13.87
N GLN A 173 2.17 -1.28 -14.87
CA GLN A 173 3.34 -2.16 -15.02
C GLN A 173 4.38 -1.86 -13.94
N LYS A 174 4.99 -2.91 -13.38
CA LYS A 174 5.95 -2.85 -12.27
C LYS A 174 7.33 -3.42 -12.63
N GLY A 175 7.52 -3.81 -13.88
CA GLY A 175 8.79 -4.39 -14.36
C GLY A 175 8.81 -4.54 -15.85
N PRO A 176 9.96 -4.96 -16.44
CA PRO A 176 10.11 -5.14 -17.88
C PRO A 176 9.18 -6.21 -18.46
N GLN A 177 8.80 -7.20 -17.65
CA GLN A 177 7.90 -8.28 -18.07
C GLN A 177 6.46 -7.85 -17.87
N ALA A 178 5.61 -8.04 -18.87
CA ALA A 178 4.20 -7.64 -18.83
C ALA A 178 3.40 -8.29 -17.69
N GLY A 179 3.82 -9.47 -17.18
CA GLY A 179 3.19 -10.14 -16.05
C GLY A 179 3.45 -9.45 -14.71
N HIS A 180 4.50 -8.64 -14.59
CA HIS A 180 4.76 -7.83 -13.38
C HIS A 180 3.95 -6.55 -13.46
N ALA A 181 2.70 -6.62 -13.05
CA ALA A 181 1.75 -5.51 -13.12
C ALA A 181 0.69 -5.62 -12.02
N SER A 182 -0.02 -4.55 -11.79
CA SER A 182 -1.18 -4.48 -10.93
C SER A 182 -2.32 -3.74 -11.62
N TYR A 183 -3.55 -3.93 -11.17
CA TYR A 183 -4.60 -2.95 -11.36
C TYR A 183 -4.52 -1.95 -10.22
N TYR A 184 -4.52 -0.66 -10.57
CA TYR A 184 -4.20 0.37 -9.62
C TYR A 184 -4.92 1.68 -9.93
N TYR A 185 -5.60 2.22 -8.93
CA TYR A 185 -6.12 3.56 -8.95
C TYR A 185 -5.84 4.29 -7.63
N SER A 186 -5.88 5.62 -7.71
CA SER A 186 -5.74 6.51 -6.55
C SER A 186 -6.93 7.44 -6.42
N GLU A 187 -7.25 7.83 -5.20
CA GLU A 187 -8.14 8.95 -4.88
C GLU A 187 -7.34 10.03 -4.16
N PRO A 188 -6.81 11.02 -4.90
CA PRO A 188 -6.13 12.16 -4.31
C PRO A 188 -7.10 13.19 -3.74
N HIS A 189 -6.59 14.10 -2.91
CA HIS A 189 -7.34 15.22 -2.32
C HIS A 189 -8.58 14.80 -1.55
N LEU A 190 -8.54 13.67 -0.83
CA LEU A 190 -9.60 13.33 0.10
C LEU A 190 -9.58 14.34 1.25
N GLN A 191 -10.70 15.04 1.47
CA GLN A 191 -10.84 15.93 2.63
C GLN A 191 -11.02 15.08 3.89
N VAL A 192 -10.25 15.38 4.94
CA VAL A 192 -10.25 14.61 6.18
C VAL A 192 -10.82 15.43 7.32
N ASP A 193 -11.69 14.82 8.11
CA ASP A 193 -12.10 15.26 9.43
C ASP A 193 -12.21 14.07 10.40
N GLY A 194 -12.07 14.33 11.69
CA GLY A 194 -12.21 13.28 12.69
C GLY A 194 -11.47 13.55 13.98
N ASP A 195 -11.16 12.46 14.69
CA ASP A 195 -10.44 12.48 15.96
C ASP A 195 -9.20 11.59 15.92
N VAL A 196 -8.12 12.05 16.55
CA VAL A 196 -6.92 11.29 16.82
C VAL A 196 -6.72 11.23 18.34
N VAL A 197 -6.37 10.06 18.86
CA VAL A 197 -5.87 9.87 20.22
C VAL A 197 -4.41 9.45 20.13
N HIS A 198 -3.53 10.22 20.72
CA HIS A 198 -2.11 10.03 20.64
C HIS A 198 -1.43 10.73 21.84
N ALA A 199 -0.38 10.13 22.40
CA ALA A 199 0.26 10.56 23.64
C ALA A 199 -0.76 10.82 24.78
N GLY A 200 -1.80 9.96 24.91
CA GLY A 200 -2.86 10.06 25.91
C GLY A 200 -3.85 11.22 25.71
N ARG A 201 -3.78 11.94 24.58
CA ARG A 201 -4.64 13.12 24.32
C ARG A 201 -5.55 12.85 23.12
N LYS A 202 -6.84 13.09 23.29
CA LYS A 202 -7.80 13.11 22.20
C LYS A 202 -7.88 14.52 21.60
N GLN A 203 -7.77 14.62 20.27
CA GLN A 203 -7.80 15.89 19.54
C GLN A 203 -8.66 15.73 18.29
N ALA A 204 -9.49 16.70 18.00
CA ALA A 204 -10.13 16.83 16.70
C ALA A 204 -9.08 17.21 15.67
N VAL A 205 -9.21 16.70 14.45
CA VAL A 205 -8.28 16.99 13.36
C VAL A 205 -9.01 17.24 12.07
N THR A 206 -8.41 18.06 11.19
CA THR A 206 -8.80 18.21 9.79
C THR A 206 -7.59 18.03 8.91
N GLY A 207 -7.78 17.78 7.60
CA GLY A 207 -6.63 17.63 6.72
C GLY A 207 -6.97 17.18 5.32
N THR A 208 -5.97 16.64 4.64
CA THR A 208 -6.10 16.04 3.31
C THR A 208 -5.39 14.70 3.27
N ALA A 209 -5.97 13.77 2.50
CA ALA A 209 -5.42 12.43 2.32
C ALA A 209 -5.30 12.06 0.84
N TRP A 210 -4.56 10.99 0.64
CA TRP A 210 -4.41 10.20 -0.57
C TRP A 210 -4.83 8.78 -0.24
N LEU A 211 -5.55 8.11 -1.13
CA LEU A 211 -5.86 6.69 -1.02
C LEU A 211 -5.45 5.99 -2.30
N ASP A 212 -4.71 4.90 -2.12
CA ASP A 212 -4.42 3.93 -3.18
C ASP A 212 -5.21 2.65 -2.95
N HIS A 213 -5.73 2.10 -4.04
CA HIS A 213 -6.23 0.74 -4.07
C HIS A 213 -5.56 0.00 -5.23
N GLU A 214 -4.91 -1.09 -4.90
CA GLU A 214 -4.07 -1.82 -5.86
C GLU A 214 -4.16 -3.33 -5.60
N TRP A 215 -4.26 -4.13 -6.68
CA TRP A 215 -4.30 -5.59 -6.59
C TRP A 215 -3.54 -6.27 -7.72
N SER A 216 -2.94 -7.40 -7.37
CA SER A 216 -2.08 -8.15 -8.29
C SER A 216 -1.91 -9.60 -7.85
N SER A 217 -1.41 -10.42 -8.77
CA SER A 217 -0.92 -11.76 -8.47
C SER A 217 0.60 -11.88 -8.59
N GLN A 218 1.25 -10.94 -9.28
CA GLN A 218 2.70 -10.90 -9.45
C GLN A 218 3.18 -9.46 -9.61
N VAL A 219 3.46 -8.81 -8.48
CA VAL A 219 3.86 -7.39 -8.46
C VAL A 219 5.33 -7.22 -8.80
N LEU A 220 6.22 -8.00 -8.18
CA LEU A 220 7.66 -7.77 -8.24
C LEU A 220 8.39 -8.86 -9.03
N ASP A 221 9.41 -8.43 -9.76
CA ASP A 221 10.44 -9.30 -10.33
C ASP A 221 11.27 -9.96 -9.22
N THR A 222 11.79 -11.15 -9.46
CA THR A 222 12.63 -11.90 -8.50
C THR A 222 13.93 -11.18 -8.14
N ASN A 223 14.41 -10.27 -9.01
CA ASN A 223 15.59 -9.45 -8.77
C ASN A 223 15.26 -8.15 -8.00
N ALA A 224 13.98 -7.84 -7.79
CA ALA A 224 13.59 -6.65 -7.07
C ALA A 224 13.98 -6.75 -5.58
N ALA A 225 14.52 -5.66 -5.05
CA ALA A 225 14.73 -5.49 -3.61
C ALA A 225 13.52 -4.86 -2.93
N GLY A 226 12.84 -3.93 -3.59
CA GLY A 226 11.73 -3.16 -3.07
C GLY A 226 11.41 -1.99 -3.99
N TRP A 227 10.69 -1.03 -3.45
CA TRP A 227 10.30 0.17 -4.20
C TRP A 227 10.49 1.44 -3.39
N ASP A 228 10.59 2.54 -4.10
CA ASP A 228 10.36 3.88 -3.59
C ASP A 228 9.09 4.39 -4.25
N TRP A 229 8.13 4.87 -3.47
CA TRP A 229 6.84 5.37 -3.93
C TRP A 229 6.54 6.72 -3.30
N THR A 230 5.84 7.59 -4.01
CA THR A 230 5.30 8.84 -3.46
C THR A 230 3.93 9.17 -4.08
N GLY A 231 2.99 9.60 -3.23
CA GLY A 231 1.72 10.20 -3.63
C GLY A 231 1.62 11.61 -3.05
N VAL A 232 1.29 12.59 -3.88
CA VAL A 232 1.33 14.02 -3.53
C VAL A 232 0.05 14.71 -3.96
N ASN A 233 -0.58 15.40 -3.01
CA ASN A 233 -1.63 16.38 -3.26
C ASN A 233 -0.97 17.73 -3.49
N LEU A 234 -1.11 18.27 -4.71
CA LEU A 234 -0.52 19.56 -5.10
C LEU A 234 -1.42 20.72 -4.69
N ASP A 235 -0.81 21.84 -4.31
CA ASP A 235 -1.53 23.03 -3.85
C ASP A 235 -2.36 23.72 -4.96
N ASP A 236 -2.06 23.43 -6.22
CA ASP A 236 -2.83 23.89 -7.39
C ASP A 236 -4.04 23.00 -7.73
N GLY A 237 -4.34 22.00 -6.87
CA GLY A 237 -5.40 21.02 -7.10
C GLY A 237 -4.96 19.82 -7.94
N GLY A 238 -3.73 19.82 -8.45
CA GLY A 238 -3.14 18.69 -9.15
C GLY A 238 -2.77 17.53 -8.23
N ALA A 239 -2.32 16.43 -8.81
CA ALA A 239 -1.92 15.23 -8.09
C ALA A 239 -0.74 14.55 -8.79
N LEU A 240 0.24 14.09 -8.02
CA LEU A 240 1.40 13.38 -8.54
C LEU A 240 1.56 12.05 -7.81
N MET A 241 1.60 10.95 -8.56
CA MET A 241 2.09 9.66 -8.07
C MET A 241 3.36 9.31 -8.85
N ALA A 242 4.37 8.79 -8.16
CA ALA A 242 5.55 8.23 -8.80
C ALA A 242 6.09 7.05 -8.00
N PHE A 243 6.64 6.08 -8.70
CA PHE A 243 7.38 4.99 -8.07
C PHE A 243 8.57 4.56 -8.91
N ARG A 244 9.53 3.91 -8.25
CA ARG A 244 10.54 3.07 -8.90
C ARG A 244 10.65 1.73 -8.17
N ILE A 245 10.81 0.67 -8.93
CA ILE A 245 11.20 -0.66 -8.44
C ILE A 245 12.70 -0.74 -8.50
N ARG A 246 13.34 -1.12 -7.39
CA ARG A 246 14.80 -1.20 -7.27
C ARG A 246 15.28 -2.64 -7.31
N ALA A 247 16.37 -2.88 -8.04
CA ALA A 247 17.14 -4.10 -7.97
C ALA A 247 17.92 -4.19 -6.66
N ARG A 248 18.49 -5.36 -6.39
CA ARG A 248 19.32 -5.62 -5.18
C ARG A 248 20.61 -4.80 -5.13
N ASP A 249 21.15 -4.37 -6.28
CA ASP A 249 22.30 -3.49 -6.41
C ASP A 249 21.94 -1.99 -6.29
N GLY A 250 20.66 -1.68 -6.07
CA GLY A 250 20.13 -0.31 -5.96
C GLY A 250 19.79 0.34 -7.30
N SER A 251 20.06 -0.30 -8.44
CA SER A 251 19.65 0.21 -9.75
C SER A 251 18.13 0.20 -9.92
N THR A 252 17.61 0.98 -10.87
CA THR A 252 16.19 1.03 -11.18
C THR A 252 15.87 -0.07 -12.19
N LEU A 253 14.98 -1.01 -11.81
CA LEU A 253 14.42 -2.01 -12.72
C LEU A 253 13.26 -1.44 -13.54
N TRP A 254 12.43 -0.62 -12.92
CA TRP A 254 11.26 -0.01 -13.52
C TRP A 254 10.91 1.28 -12.78
N ALA A 255 10.37 2.25 -13.48
CA ALA A 255 9.85 3.47 -12.87
C ALA A 255 8.65 3.99 -13.66
N HIS A 256 7.74 4.67 -12.99
CA HIS A 256 6.58 5.27 -13.61
C HIS A 256 6.10 6.45 -12.79
N ALA A 257 5.47 7.43 -13.44
CA ALA A 257 4.77 8.49 -12.75
C ALA A 257 3.50 8.90 -13.50
N THR A 258 2.50 9.30 -12.73
CA THR A 258 1.26 9.90 -13.23
C THR A 258 1.13 11.28 -12.60
N TRP A 259 1.04 12.31 -13.43
CA TRP A 259 0.78 13.67 -12.99
C TRP A 259 -0.54 14.17 -13.58
N ARG A 260 -1.48 14.51 -12.72
CA ARG A 260 -2.66 15.29 -13.07
C ARG A 260 -2.41 16.74 -12.68
N ASP A 261 -2.41 17.66 -13.62
CA ASP A 261 -2.25 19.08 -13.34
C ASP A 261 -3.52 19.70 -12.72
N GLY A 262 -3.42 20.97 -12.27
CA GLY A 262 -4.55 21.70 -11.68
C GLY A 262 -5.75 21.93 -12.62
N ALA A 263 -5.57 21.74 -13.93
CA ALA A 263 -6.63 21.79 -14.93
C ALA A 263 -7.26 20.41 -15.21
N GLY A 264 -6.76 19.35 -14.56
CA GLY A 264 -7.26 17.98 -14.66
C GLY A 264 -6.63 17.18 -15.81
N LYS A 265 -5.66 17.71 -16.55
CA LYS A 265 -4.95 16.98 -17.60
C LYS A 265 -4.00 15.97 -16.96
N VAL A 266 -4.12 14.71 -17.39
CA VAL A 266 -3.27 13.61 -16.92
C VAL A 266 -2.12 13.40 -17.91
N THR A 267 -0.90 13.31 -17.38
CA THR A 267 0.31 12.96 -18.12
C THR A 267 0.96 11.75 -17.46
N GLN A 268 1.32 10.76 -18.27
CA GLN A 268 2.03 9.55 -17.83
C GLN A 268 3.50 9.66 -18.24
N TYR A 269 4.40 9.21 -17.35
CA TYR A 269 5.84 9.19 -17.60
C TYR A 269 6.34 7.76 -17.45
N GLY A 270 6.99 7.25 -18.49
CA GLY A 270 7.60 5.93 -18.51
C GLY A 270 8.97 5.87 -17.80
N PRO A 271 9.60 4.68 -17.81
CA PRO A 271 10.81 4.40 -17.04
C PRO A 271 11.98 5.36 -17.32
N ASP A 272 12.16 5.76 -18.59
CA ASP A 272 13.25 6.66 -19.00
C ASP A 272 13.02 8.12 -18.60
N GLN A 273 11.80 8.48 -18.19
CA GLN A 273 11.38 9.82 -17.84
C GLN A 273 11.25 10.06 -16.34
N VAL A 274 11.40 9.00 -15.51
CA VAL A 274 11.23 9.08 -14.06
C VAL A 274 12.53 8.73 -13.36
N ARG A 275 13.04 9.65 -12.54
CA ARG A 275 14.30 9.45 -11.81
C ARG A 275 14.16 9.91 -10.37
N PHE A 276 14.52 9.04 -9.44
CA PHE A 276 14.70 9.35 -8.01
C PHE A 276 16.19 9.52 -7.71
N ALA A 277 16.59 10.69 -7.28
CA ALA A 277 17.96 11.04 -6.93
C ALA A 277 18.04 11.38 -5.43
N PRO A 278 18.65 10.52 -4.58
CA PRO A 278 18.83 10.80 -3.16
C PRO A 278 19.50 12.14 -2.90
N GLN A 279 18.96 12.92 -1.94
CA GLN A 279 19.53 14.20 -1.51
C GLN A 279 20.06 14.14 -0.07
N ARG A 280 19.33 13.46 0.80
CA ARG A 280 19.71 13.25 2.19
C ARG A 280 19.30 11.86 2.64
N THR A 281 20.24 11.20 3.29
CA THR A 281 20.02 9.86 3.87
C THR A 281 19.90 9.98 5.39
N TRP A 282 18.97 9.20 5.95
CA TRP A 282 18.88 8.97 7.39
C TRP A 282 19.16 7.48 7.66
N THR A 283 20.04 7.22 8.63
CA THR A 283 20.36 5.87 9.05
C THR A 283 19.58 5.54 10.31
N SER A 284 18.80 4.48 10.26
CA SER A 284 18.01 4.02 11.40
C SER A 284 18.91 3.53 12.54
N PRO A 285 18.75 4.03 13.77
CA PRO A 285 19.46 3.49 14.93
C PRO A 285 18.97 2.09 15.34
N ARG A 286 17.82 1.64 14.83
CA ARG A 286 17.19 0.34 15.16
C ARG A 286 17.64 -0.77 14.21
N THR A 287 17.79 -0.47 12.93
CA THR A 287 18.03 -1.47 11.88
C THR A 287 19.36 -1.27 11.16
N ASN A 288 20.03 -0.13 11.34
CA ASN A 288 21.19 0.34 10.57
C ASN A 288 20.91 0.52 9.06
N ALA A 289 19.65 0.46 8.64
CA ALA A 289 19.27 0.73 7.25
C ALA A 289 19.41 2.22 6.93
N ALA A 290 19.93 2.52 5.75
CA ALA A 290 20.15 3.87 5.26
C ALA A 290 19.04 4.22 4.24
N TYR A 291 18.10 5.07 4.65
CA TYR A 291 16.96 5.47 3.84
C TYR A 291 17.20 6.85 3.19
N PRO A 292 17.00 7.02 1.88
CA PRO A 292 17.08 8.31 1.20
C PRO A 292 15.82 9.14 1.46
N VAL A 293 15.65 9.61 2.70
CA VAL A 293 14.43 10.26 3.20
C VAL A 293 14.13 11.61 2.54
N ALA A 294 15.13 12.27 1.95
CA ALA A 294 14.92 13.40 1.06
C ALA A 294 15.42 13.04 -0.35
N THR A 295 14.62 13.31 -1.36
CA THR A 295 14.92 12.93 -2.73
C THR A 295 14.52 13.99 -3.73
N LEU A 296 15.26 14.09 -4.84
CA LEU A 296 14.87 14.85 -6.02
C LEU A 296 14.25 13.87 -7.01
N LEU A 297 12.94 13.94 -7.19
CA LEU A 297 12.22 13.24 -8.22
C LEU A 297 12.20 14.10 -9.48
N THR A 298 12.51 13.50 -10.63
CA THR A 298 12.35 14.12 -11.94
C THR A 298 11.29 13.36 -12.73
N THR A 299 10.33 14.07 -13.33
CA THR A 299 9.32 13.51 -14.26
C THR A 299 9.36 14.33 -15.55
N GLY A 300 9.85 13.72 -16.62
CA GLY A 300 10.17 14.45 -17.86
C GLY A 300 11.20 15.55 -17.59
N THR A 301 10.80 16.81 -17.70
CA THR A 301 11.65 17.98 -17.42
C THR A 301 11.38 18.64 -16.06
N THR A 302 10.33 18.24 -15.35
CA THR A 302 9.92 18.83 -14.08
C THR A 302 10.66 18.19 -12.91
N GLN A 303 11.13 19.03 -11.98
CA GLN A 303 11.82 18.59 -10.77
C GLN A 303 10.95 18.80 -9.53
N TRP A 304 10.87 17.77 -8.70
CA TRP A 304 10.13 17.72 -7.45
C TRP A 304 11.10 17.41 -6.32
N ARG A 305 11.37 18.40 -5.45
CA ARG A 305 12.14 18.16 -4.23
C ARG A 305 11.19 17.67 -3.15
N ILE A 306 11.46 16.49 -2.62
CA ILE A 306 10.67 15.82 -1.58
C ILE A 306 11.47 15.88 -0.29
N GLU A 307 10.90 16.45 0.76
CA GLU A 307 11.52 16.59 2.09
C GLU A 307 10.62 16.01 3.18
N PRO A 308 11.14 15.18 4.08
CA PRO A 308 10.35 14.55 5.12
C PRO A 308 9.93 15.55 6.21
N LEU A 309 8.76 15.31 6.81
CA LEU A 309 8.28 16.02 7.99
C LEU A 309 9.27 15.85 9.17
N GLN A 310 9.81 14.65 9.31
CA GLN A 310 10.87 14.30 10.27
C GLN A 310 11.70 13.12 9.71
N PRO A 311 12.98 12.97 10.12
CA PRO A 311 13.83 11.91 9.58
C PRO A 311 13.38 10.50 9.96
N ASP A 312 12.99 10.28 11.23
CA ASP A 312 12.61 8.97 11.74
C ASP A 312 11.13 8.70 11.50
N GLN A 313 10.82 8.09 10.36
CA GLN A 313 9.50 7.56 10.02
C GLN A 313 9.60 6.07 9.63
N GLU A 314 10.51 5.33 10.30
CA GLU A 314 10.66 3.88 10.10
C GLU A 314 9.54 3.11 10.80
N LEU A 315 8.91 2.18 10.06
CA LEU A 315 7.85 1.29 10.51
C LEU A 315 8.36 -0.17 10.53
N ASP A 316 8.33 -0.78 11.70
CA ASP A 316 8.69 -2.18 11.91
C ASP A 316 7.45 -3.07 11.84
N SER A 317 7.23 -3.71 10.70
CA SER A 317 6.11 -4.63 10.46
C SER A 317 6.50 -6.11 10.49
N ARG A 318 7.64 -6.45 11.10
CA ARG A 318 8.15 -7.84 11.11
C ARG A 318 7.19 -8.85 11.71
N ARG A 319 6.33 -8.44 12.66
CA ARG A 319 5.34 -9.35 13.27
C ARG A 319 4.18 -9.71 12.35
N SER A 320 3.92 -8.91 11.32
CA SER A 320 2.79 -9.11 10.40
C SER A 320 3.24 -9.49 8.99
N THR A 321 4.17 -8.74 8.40
CA THR A 321 4.63 -8.94 7.02
C THR A 321 6.09 -9.42 6.92
N GLY A 322 6.83 -9.43 8.03
CA GLY A 322 8.26 -9.74 8.03
C GLY A 322 9.15 -8.61 7.53
N ALA A 323 8.61 -7.44 7.24
CA ALA A 323 9.31 -6.31 6.65
C ALA A 323 9.56 -5.17 7.64
N VAL A 324 10.57 -4.36 7.35
CA VAL A 324 10.76 -3.02 7.92
C VAL A 324 10.92 -2.06 6.75
N TYR A 325 10.24 -0.94 6.79
CA TYR A 325 10.29 0.08 5.75
C TYR A 325 10.17 1.48 6.35
N TRP A 326 10.56 2.49 5.58
CA TRP A 326 10.37 3.88 5.96
C TRP A 326 9.16 4.43 5.22
N GLU A 327 8.28 5.10 5.95
CA GLU A 327 7.04 5.60 5.41
C GLU A 327 6.61 6.86 6.13
N GLY A 328 6.54 7.96 5.41
CA GLY A 328 6.33 9.21 6.10
C GLY A 328 5.78 10.37 5.30
N ALA A 329 5.21 11.30 6.07
CA ALA A 329 4.72 12.57 5.57
C ALA A 329 5.86 13.41 5.01
N VAL A 330 5.65 14.00 3.82
CA VAL A 330 6.63 14.82 3.11
C VAL A 330 6.02 16.13 2.60
N THR A 331 6.84 17.17 2.52
CA THR A 331 6.54 18.39 1.75
C THR A 331 7.20 18.30 0.39
N VAL A 332 6.60 18.95 -0.60
CA VAL A 332 7.07 18.90 -1.98
C VAL A 332 7.23 20.30 -2.54
N GLN A 333 8.35 20.54 -3.22
CA GLN A 333 8.59 21.73 -4.02
C GLN A 333 8.67 21.33 -5.50
N ARG A 334 8.10 22.12 -6.39
CA ARG A 334 8.21 22.00 -7.83
C ARG A 334 9.11 23.13 -8.35
N ASP A 335 10.21 22.76 -9.00
CA ASP A 335 11.19 23.70 -9.56
C ASP A 335 11.62 24.79 -8.52
N GLY A 336 11.86 24.35 -7.27
CA GLY A 336 12.30 25.20 -6.16
C GLY A 336 11.20 26.01 -5.45
N ARG A 337 9.92 25.87 -5.81
CA ARG A 337 8.80 26.55 -5.17
C ARG A 337 7.91 25.56 -4.40
N PRO A 338 7.38 25.90 -3.21
CA PRO A 338 6.40 25.07 -2.53
C PRO A 338 5.28 24.67 -3.49
N ALA A 339 4.89 23.39 -3.47
CA ALA A 339 3.96 22.86 -4.45
C ALA A 339 2.94 21.86 -3.88
N GLY A 340 3.16 21.35 -2.66
CA GLY A 340 2.19 20.41 -2.09
C GLY A 340 2.74 19.60 -0.91
N ARG A 341 1.94 18.61 -0.53
CA ARG A 341 2.22 17.67 0.57
C ARG A 341 1.83 16.27 0.16
N GLY A 342 2.56 15.27 0.65
CA GLY A 342 2.30 13.88 0.32
C GLY A 342 2.93 12.93 1.31
N TYR A 343 3.12 11.71 0.82
CA TYR A 343 3.83 10.64 1.52
C TYR A 343 4.93 10.07 0.61
N LEU A 344 5.99 9.62 1.23
CA LEU A 344 7.08 8.87 0.62
C LEU A 344 7.17 7.53 1.33
N GLU A 345 7.26 6.44 0.57
CA GLU A 345 7.47 5.08 1.07
C GLU A 345 8.76 4.50 0.47
N LEU A 346 9.57 3.90 1.33
CA LEU A 346 10.89 3.36 0.98
C LEU A 346 10.98 1.92 1.53
N THR A 347 10.79 0.93 0.67
CA THR A 347 10.82 -0.48 1.06
C THR A 347 12.09 -1.19 0.63
N GLY A 348 12.39 -2.34 1.24
CA GLY A 348 13.52 -3.17 0.80
C GLY A 348 14.91 -2.62 1.15
N TYR A 349 15.03 -1.73 2.11
CA TYR A 349 16.32 -1.17 2.57
C TYR A 349 16.94 -1.99 3.71
N VAL A 350 16.14 -2.68 4.51
CA VAL A 350 16.61 -3.62 5.55
C VAL A 350 16.84 -5.00 4.95
N SER A 351 15.88 -5.48 4.18
CA SER A 351 15.93 -6.76 3.47
C SER A 351 15.03 -6.71 2.24
N ALA A 352 15.32 -7.50 1.22
CA ALA A 352 14.47 -7.55 0.04
C ALA A 352 13.03 -7.94 0.40
N MET A 353 12.06 -7.25 -0.20
CA MET A 353 10.64 -7.50 -0.02
C MET A 353 10.25 -8.88 -0.58
N LYS A 354 9.33 -9.54 0.13
CA LYS A 354 8.69 -10.79 -0.32
C LYS A 354 7.18 -10.55 -0.31
N LEU A 355 6.55 -10.66 -1.48
CA LEU A 355 5.10 -10.47 -1.68
C LEU A 355 4.44 -11.77 -2.11
#